data_98f1b18c6637afd0a4077243d11688d8
#
_entry.id   98f1b18c6637afd0a4077243d11688d8
#
_cell.length_a   1.000
_cell.length_b   1.000
_cell.length_c   1.000
_cell.angle_alpha   90.00
_cell.angle_beta   90.00
_cell.angle_gamma   90.00
#
_symmetry.space_group_name_H-M   'P 1'
#
loop_
_entity.id
_entity.type
_entity.pdbx_description
1 polymer ?
#
loop_
_entity_poly.entity_id
_entity_poly.type
_entity_poly.pdbx_seq_one_letter_code
_entity_poly.pdbx_strand_id
1 'polypeptide(L)'
;MSGFVIGAGIDIASACDIRICSKDARFTIKEIDIGICADLGTIQRFQKIIGNDSFFRELAYTGRFFDAAEAHKQGFVSYVEENQEACFKKAYELASQIASKSPVAMATIKQNIIFSRDHSVDHGLMHVLLLNMSMLQTKDTQRAVMANFSKQKAEFPKL
;
A
#
# COMPACT_ATOMS: atom_id res chain seq x y z
N MET A 1 -9.46 5.12 6.26
CA MET A 1 -9.14 6.24 7.19
C MET A 1 -10.28 7.23 7.14
N SER A 2 -10.71 7.77 8.27
CA SER A 2 -11.77 8.79 8.39
C SER A 2 -11.41 9.74 9.53
N GLY A 3 -11.94 10.98 9.50
CA GLY A 3 -11.61 11.98 10.51
C GLY A 3 -10.12 12.36 10.52
N PHE A 4 -9.54 12.52 11.69
CA PHE A 4 -8.16 12.99 11.85
C PHE A 4 -7.13 11.86 11.83
N VAL A 5 -6.14 11.98 10.96
CA VAL A 5 -4.99 11.08 10.82
C VAL A 5 -3.72 11.91 11.07
N ILE A 6 -3.23 11.89 12.29
CA ILE A 6 -2.22 12.82 12.81
C ILE A 6 -0.96 12.05 13.23
N GLY A 7 0.23 12.55 12.88
CA GLY A 7 1.52 12.04 13.35
C GLY A 7 1.67 10.54 13.12
N ALA A 8 1.74 9.75 14.18
CA ALA A 8 1.83 8.29 14.10
C ALA A 8 0.74 7.64 13.23
N GLY A 9 -0.41 8.30 13.03
CA GLY A 9 -1.43 7.87 12.07
C GLY A 9 -0.92 7.86 10.62
N ILE A 10 -0.07 8.82 10.26
CA ILE A 10 0.59 8.88 8.96
C ILE A 10 1.66 7.78 8.85
N ASP A 11 2.41 7.51 9.92
CA ASP A 11 3.40 6.42 9.95
C ASP A 11 2.74 5.07 9.67
N ILE A 12 1.64 4.77 10.37
CA ILE A 12 0.86 3.53 10.18
C ILE A 12 0.28 3.49 8.76
N ALA A 13 -0.36 4.56 8.30
CA ALA A 13 -0.94 4.63 6.96
C ALA A 13 0.11 4.45 5.86
N SER A 14 1.30 5.04 6.02
CA SER A 14 2.40 4.89 5.07
C SER A 14 3.02 3.48 5.05
N ALA A 15 2.82 2.69 6.10
CA ALA A 15 3.26 1.29 6.17
C ALA A 15 2.26 0.32 5.53
N CYS A 16 1.01 0.75 5.30
CA CYS A 16 -0.01 -0.07 4.66
C CYS A 16 0.18 -0.14 3.15
N ASP A 17 -0.25 -1.26 2.54
CA ASP A 17 -0.13 -1.48 1.10
C ASP A 17 -1.12 -0.63 0.30
N ILE A 18 -2.39 -0.59 0.71
CA ILE A 18 -3.48 0.13 0.04
C ILE A 18 -4.14 1.07 1.05
N ARG A 19 -4.35 2.30 0.65
CA ARG A 19 -4.93 3.37 1.48
C ARG A 19 -6.23 3.87 0.88
N ILE A 20 -7.27 3.92 1.72
CA ILE A 20 -8.61 4.40 1.39
C ILE A 20 -9.00 5.41 2.47
N CYS A 21 -9.58 6.53 2.08
CA CYS A 21 -10.10 7.49 3.05
C CYS A 21 -11.51 7.97 2.71
N SER A 22 -12.18 8.53 3.69
CA SER A 22 -13.44 9.25 3.51
C SER A 22 -13.20 10.73 3.20
N LYS A 23 -14.17 11.39 2.62
CA LYS A 23 -14.11 12.83 2.24
C LYS A 23 -13.79 13.75 3.42
N ASP A 24 -14.20 13.35 4.63
CA ASP A 24 -13.95 14.10 5.86
C ASP A 24 -12.54 13.92 6.43
N ALA A 25 -11.73 13.02 5.85
CA ALA A 25 -10.39 12.74 6.35
C ALA A 25 -9.48 13.98 6.28
N ARG A 26 -8.73 14.21 7.37
CA ARG A 26 -7.74 15.28 7.51
C ARG A 26 -6.44 14.68 8.00
N PHE A 27 -5.38 14.98 7.32
CA PHE A 27 -4.06 14.39 7.51
C PHE A 27 -3.05 15.46 7.92
N THR A 28 -2.11 15.13 8.79
CA THR A 28 -0.97 16.01 9.09
C THR A 28 0.21 15.24 9.66
N ILE A 29 1.43 15.68 9.28
CA ILE A 29 2.69 15.27 9.88
C ILE A 29 2.98 16.31 11.00
N LYS A 30 2.56 15.96 12.22
CA LYS A 30 2.43 16.95 13.31
C LYS A 30 3.62 16.99 14.29
N GLU A 31 4.58 16.13 14.11
CA GLU A 31 5.75 15.97 14.96
C GLU A 31 6.55 17.27 15.10
N ILE A 32 6.60 18.07 14.02
CA ILE A 32 7.31 19.36 14.02
C ILE A 32 6.75 20.35 15.07
N ASP A 33 5.44 20.33 15.29
CA ASP A 33 4.79 21.25 16.25
C ASP A 33 5.13 20.95 17.72
N ILE A 34 5.61 19.75 18.00
CA ILE A 34 6.08 19.34 19.33
C ILE A 34 7.62 19.24 19.41
N GLY A 35 8.31 19.75 18.38
CA GLY A 35 9.77 19.86 18.38
C GLY A 35 10.54 18.58 18.14
N ILE A 36 9.90 17.54 17.56
CA ILE A 36 10.56 16.29 17.22
C ILE A 36 10.46 15.99 15.72
N CYS A 37 11.31 15.09 15.26
CA CYS A 37 11.24 14.53 13.91
C CYS A 37 10.25 13.37 13.89
N ALA A 38 9.51 13.18 12.79
CA ALA A 38 8.74 11.96 12.57
C ALA A 38 9.70 10.76 12.48
N ASP A 39 9.64 9.84 13.43
CA ASP A 39 10.64 8.79 13.67
C ASP A 39 10.15 7.36 13.49
N LEU A 40 8.85 7.16 13.22
CA LEU A 40 8.24 5.83 13.00
C LEU A 40 8.11 5.44 11.52
N GLY A 41 8.75 6.19 10.63
CA GLY A 41 8.95 5.84 9.23
C GLY A 41 8.16 6.67 8.21
N THR A 42 7.45 7.73 8.62
CA THR A 42 6.82 8.67 7.68
C THR A 42 7.84 9.22 6.70
N ILE A 43 8.99 9.72 7.19
CA ILE A 43 10.03 10.31 6.35
C ILE A 43 10.55 9.32 5.31
N GLN A 44 10.74 8.06 5.69
CA GLN A 44 11.30 7.04 4.81
C GLN A 44 10.30 6.50 3.78
N ARG A 45 9.00 6.46 4.12
CA ARG A 45 7.97 5.83 3.28
C ARG A 45 7.12 6.82 2.49
N PHE A 46 6.67 7.92 3.12
CA PHE A 46 5.69 8.83 2.55
C PHE A 46 6.19 9.46 1.23
N GLN A 47 7.42 9.95 1.20
CA GLN A 47 8.03 10.54 0.00
C GLN A 47 8.10 9.54 -1.18
N LYS A 48 8.28 8.24 -0.89
CA LYS A 48 8.32 7.20 -1.92
C LYS A 48 6.93 6.82 -2.42
N ILE A 49 5.90 7.12 -1.65
CA ILE A 49 4.50 6.86 -2.00
C ILE A 49 3.96 7.94 -2.94
N ILE A 50 4.17 9.22 -2.60
CA ILE A 50 3.57 10.33 -3.32
C ILE A 50 4.41 10.83 -4.51
N GLY A 51 5.70 10.54 -4.56
CA GLY A 51 6.59 10.96 -5.65
C GLY A 51 6.76 12.49 -5.82
N ASN A 52 6.23 13.30 -4.91
CA ASN A 52 6.30 14.76 -4.92
C ASN A 52 7.06 15.25 -3.69
N ASP A 53 8.38 15.39 -3.83
CA ASP A 53 9.29 15.79 -2.75
C ASP A 53 8.95 17.18 -2.18
N SER A 54 8.60 18.15 -3.05
CA SER A 54 8.26 19.50 -2.60
C SER A 54 7.01 19.52 -1.72
N PHE A 55 5.97 18.78 -2.12
CA PHE A 55 4.74 18.67 -1.34
C PHE A 55 5.01 17.97 0.01
N PHE A 56 5.80 16.89 -0.01
CA PHE A 56 6.18 16.21 1.24
C PHE A 56 6.92 17.15 2.20
N ARG A 57 7.91 17.92 1.71
CA ARG A 57 8.68 18.86 2.53
C ARG A 57 7.81 19.97 3.09
N GLU A 58 6.89 20.51 2.30
CA GLU A 58 5.91 21.50 2.77
C GLU A 58 5.12 20.94 3.95
N LEU A 59 4.55 19.74 3.83
CA LEU A 59 3.79 19.11 4.92
C LEU A 59 4.63 18.85 6.16
N ALA A 60 5.85 18.32 5.99
CA ALA A 60 6.73 17.97 7.09
C ALA A 60 7.29 19.20 7.83
N TYR A 61 7.52 20.30 7.10
CA TYR A 61 8.11 21.52 7.70
C TYR A 61 7.05 22.45 8.28
N THR A 62 5.82 22.42 7.78
CA THR A 62 4.76 23.31 8.26
C THR A 62 3.80 22.65 9.24
N GLY A 63 3.73 21.32 9.27
CA GLY A 63 2.73 20.60 10.06
C GLY A 63 1.29 20.95 9.65
N ARG A 64 1.07 21.53 8.45
CA ARG A 64 -0.26 21.89 8.00
C ARG A 64 -1.12 20.65 7.74
N PHE A 65 -2.41 20.82 7.87
CA PHE A 65 -3.36 19.80 7.42
C PHE A 65 -3.45 19.76 5.89
N PHE A 66 -3.66 18.56 5.36
CA PHE A 66 -4.10 18.33 4.00
C PHE A 66 -5.34 17.42 4.00
N ASP A 67 -6.21 17.59 3.01
CA ASP A 67 -7.49 16.91 2.97
C ASP A 67 -7.47 15.66 2.08
N ALA A 68 -8.63 15.00 1.99
CA ALA A 68 -8.79 13.80 1.18
C ALA A 68 -8.53 14.04 -0.30
N ALA A 69 -8.88 15.22 -0.82
CA ALA A 69 -8.68 15.57 -2.23
C ALA A 69 -7.19 15.77 -2.54
N GLU A 70 -6.45 16.49 -1.67
CA GLU A 70 -4.99 16.62 -1.78
C GLU A 70 -4.31 15.26 -1.65
N ALA A 71 -4.71 14.43 -0.67
CA ALA A 71 -4.19 13.09 -0.47
C ALA A 71 -4.35 12.20 -1.71
N HIS A 72 -5.52 12.26 -2.36
CA HIS A 72 -5.78 11.53 -3.59
C HIS A 72 -4.99 12.09 -4.78
N LYS A 73 -5.00 13.43 -4.95
CA LYS A 73 -4.25 14.11 -6.03
C LYS A 73 -2.76 13.78 -6.01
N GLN A 74 -2.18 13.67 -4.82
CA GLN A 74 -0.76 13.38 -4.62
C GLN A 74 -0.44 11.87 -4.56
N GLY A 75 -1.45 11.01 -4.69
CA GLY A 75 -1.25 9.56 -4.69
C GLY A 75 -1.06 8.93 -3.30
N PHE A 76 -1.29 9.66 -2.23
CA PHE A 76 -1.22 9.09 -0.88
C PHE A 76 -2.34 8.07 -0.62
N VAL A 77 -3.55 8.33 -1.13
CA VAL A 77 -4.67 7.40 -1.07
C VAL A 77 -5.13 7.00 -2.48
N SER A 78 -5.55 5.75 -2.64
CA SER A 78 -6.04 5.21 -3.91
C SER A 78 -7.53 5.53 -4.15
N TYR A 79 -8.31 5.67 -3.07
CA TYR A 79 -9.75 5.90 -3.13
C TYR A 79 -10.19 6.90 -2.06
N VAL A 80 -11.15 7.73 -2.45
CA VAL A 80 -11.86 8.65 -1.54
C VAL A 80 -13.35 8.29 -1.59
N GLU A 81 -13.89 7.88 -0.46
CA GLU A 81 -15.28 7.44 -0.32
C GLU A 81 -16.10 8.48 0.45
N GLU A 82 -17.42 8.42 0.35
CA GLU A 82 -18.31 9.41 0.97
C GLU A 82 -18.17 9.48 2.49
N ASN A 83 -18.01 8.32 3.14
CA ASN A 83 -17.97 8.20 4.59
C ASN A 83 -17.20 6.96 5.03
N GLN A 84 -17.09 6.77 6.33
CA GLN A 84 -16.39 5.64 6.94
C GLN A 84 -16.97 4.28 6.53
N GLU A 85 -18.29 4.17 6.46
CA GLU A 85 -18.96 2.90 6.08
C GLU A 85 -18.62 2.52 4.64
N ALA A 86 -18.65 3.47 3.72
CA ALA A 86 -18.24 3.28 2.34
C ALA A 86 -16.76 2.89 2.23
N CYS A 87 -15.88 3.45 3.08
CA CYS A 87 -14.48 3.04 3.18
C CYS A 87 -14.34 1.57 3.57
N PHE A 88 -15.07 1.11 4.58
CA PHE A 88 -15.05 -0.29 4.99
C PHE A 88 -15.56 -1.21 3.89
N LYS A 89 -16.67 -0.85 3.24
CA LYS A 89 -17.21 -1.61 2.12
C LYS A 89 -16.18 -1.77 1.00
N LYS A 90 -15.56 -0.66 0.59
CA LYS A 90 -14.51 -0.66 -0.44
C LYS A 90 -13.30 -1.48 -0.03
N ALA A 91 -12.88 -1.40 1.23
CA ALA A 91 -11.76 -2.18 1.75
C ALA A 91 -12.05 -3.69 1.72
N TYR A 92 -13.27 -4.11 2.10
CA TYR A 92 -13.70 -5.50 2.06
C TYR A 92 -13.81 -6.04 0.62
N GLU A 93 -14.30 -5.24 -0.31
CA GLU A 93 -14.35 -5.60 -1.74
C GLU A 93 -12.94 -5.89 -2.27
N LEU A 94 -12.00 -4.98 -2.02
CA LEU A 94 -10.60 -5.16 -2.43
C LEU A 94 -9.93 -6.35 -1.73
N ALA A 95 -10.13 -6.48 -0.44
CA ALA A 95 -9.58 -7.61 0.33
C ALA A 95 -10.13 -8.95 -0.18
N SER A 96 -11.41 -9.02 -0.53
CA SER A 96 -12.04 -10.21 -1.10
C SER A 96 -11.47 -10.56 -2.48
N GLN A 97 -11.22 -9.54 -3.32
CA GLN A 97 -10.55 -9.74 -4.60
C GLN A 97 -9.13 -10.26 -4.42
N ILE A 98 -8.36 -9.69 -3.50
CA ILE A 98 -6.99 -10.12 -3.20
C ILE A 98 -7.00 -11.54 -2.62
N ALA A 99 -7.89 -11.83 -1.69
CA ALA A 99 -8.02 -13.15 -1.06
C ALA A 99 -8.43 -14.26 -2.05
N SER A 100 -8.98 -13.91 -3.21
CA SER A 100 -9.30 -14.86 -4.28
C SER A 100 -8.10 -15.25 -5.15
N LYS A 101 -6.94 -14.64 -4.95
CA LYS A 101 -5.72 -14.91 -5.71
C LYS A 101 -4.85 -15.94 -5.00
N SER A 102 -3.84 -16.47 -5.71
CA SER A 102 -2.85 -17.36 -5.09
C SER A 102 -2.16 -16.66 -3.93
N PRO A 103 -2.23 -17.22 -2.71
CA PRO A 103 -1.55 -16.63 -1.55
C PRO A 103 -0.04 -16.66 -1.70
N VAL A 104 0.52 -17.67 -2.36
CA VAL A 104 1.96 -17.76 -2.67
C VAL A 104 2.38 -16.61 -3.59
N ALA A 105 1.66 -16.41 -4.70
CA ALA A 105 1.96 -15.32 -5.63
C ALA A 105 1.80 -13.95 -4.96
N MET A 106 0.75 -13.74 -4.17
CA MET A 106 0.49 -12.49 -3.48
C MET A 106 1.62 -12.16 -2.46
N ALA A 107 2.04 -13.15 -1.66
CA ALA A 107 3.14 -12.97 -0.70
C ALA A 107 4.46 -12.65 -1.42
N THR A 108 4.76 -13.35 -2.51
CA THR A 108 5.96 -13.13 -3.31
C THR A 108 5.95 -11.74 -3.97
N ILE A 109 4.81 -11.31 -4.53
CA ILE A 109 4.66 -9.96 -5.10
C ILE A 109 4.92 -8.91 -4.02
N LYS A 110 4.33 -9.05 -2.83
CA LYS A 110 4.53 -8.09 -1.73
C LYS A 110 6.01 -8.01 -1.33
N GLN A 111 6.69 -9.15 -1.18
CA GLN A 111 8.12 -9.17 -0.86
C GLN A 111 8.96 -8.46 -1.92
N ASN A 112 8.68 -8.70 -3.21
CA ASN A 112 9.40 -8.06 -4.31
C ASN A 112 9.14 -6.56 -4.38
N ILE A 113 7.91 -6.10 -4.18
CA ILE A 113 7.58 -4.67 -4.15
C ILE A 113 8.36 -3.97 -3.02
N ILE A 114 8.36 -4.56 -1.80
CA ILE A 114 9.07 -3.99 -0.66
C ILE A 114 10.58 -3.95 -0.92
N PHE A 115 11.15 -5.05 -1.43
CA PHE A 115 12.58 -5.11 -1.77
C PHE A 115 12.94 -4.06 -2.84
N SER A 116 12.21 -4.04 -3.96
CA SER A 116 12.52 -3.17 -5.11
C SER A 116 12.36 -1.68 -4.80
N ARG A 117 11.56 -1.32 -3.79
CA ARG A 117 11.41 0.07 -3.36
C ARG A 117 12.73 0.71 -2.88
N ASP A 118 13.63 -0.11 -2.33
CA ASP A 118 14.86 0.34 -1.68
C ASP A 118 16.13 -0.09 -2.43
N HIS A 119 15.98 -0.74 -3.61
CA HIS A 119 17.08 -1.28 -4.40
C HIS A 119 17.00 -0.83 -5.86
N SER A 120 18.12 -0.97 -6.60
CA SER A 120 18.14 -0.72 -8.03
C SER A 120 17.28 -1.72 -8.81
N VAL A 121 16.91 -1.37 -10.03
CA VAL A 121 16.13 -2.25 -10.92
C VAL A 121 16.85 -3.61 -11.10
N ASP A 122 18.15 -3.60 -11.33
CA ASP A 122 18.93 -4.83 -11.55
C ASP A 122 18.93 -5.74 -10.31
N HIS A 123 19.08 -5.15 -9.12
CA HIS A 123 18.96 -5.91 -7.86
C HIS A 123 17.55 -6.46 -7.66
N GLY A 124 16.52 -5.68 -7.98
CA GLY A 124 15.11 -6.13 -7.94
C GLY A 124 14.85 -7.29 -8.88
N LEU A 125 15.36 -7.23 -10.12
CA LEU A 125 15.25 -8.30 -11.11
C LEU A 125 15.96 -9.58 -10.65
N MET A 126 17.14 -9.46 -10.07
CA MET A 126 17.85 -10.62 -9.52
C MET A 126 17.09 -11.23 -8.35
N HIS A 127 16.54 -10.39 -7.46
CA HIS A 127 15.74 -10.87 -6.31
C HIS A 127 14.49 -11.63 -6.77
N VAL A 128 13.73 -11.10 -7.74
CA VAL A 128 12.53 -11.79 -8.25
C VAL A 128 12.89 -13.08 -8.98
N LEU A 129 14.03 -13.12 -9.70
CA LEU A 129 14.52 -14.34 -10.35
C LEU A 129 14.71 -15.46 -9.32
N LEU A 130 15.45 -15.18 -8.25
CA LEU A 130 15.72 -16.17 -7.21
C LEU A 130 14.46 -16.67 -6.51
N LEU A 131 13.53 -15.78 -6.18
CA LEU A 131 12.25 -16.18 -5.59
C LEU A 131 11.39 -17.00 -6.54
N ASN A 132 11.30 -16.60 -7.80
CA ASN A 132 10.48 -17.29 -8.79
C ASN A 132 10.99 -18.69 -9.13
N MET A 133 12.27 -18.96 -9.00
CA MET A 133 12.81 -20.33 -9.17
C MET A 133 12.08 -21.33 -8.27
N SER A 134 11.71 -20.92 -7.04
CA SER A 134 10.94 -21.77 -6.10
C SER A 134 9.42 -21.64 -6.32
N MET A 135 8.93 -20.42 -6.52
CA MET A 135 7.50 -20.13 -6.58
C MET A 135 6.83 -20.76 -7.82
N LEU A 136 7.52 -20.82 -8.96
CA LEU A 136 7.02 -21.47 -10.18
C LEU A 136 6.83 -22.99 -10.02
N GLN A 137 7.49 -23.62 -9.04
CA GLN A 137 7.33 -25.04 -8.76
C GLN A 137 6.16 -25.35 -7.84
N THR A 138 5.44 -24.33 -7.36
CA THR A 138 4.31 -24.53 -6.43
C THR A 138 3.07 -25.05 -7.15
N LYS A 139 2.23 -25.76 -6.39
CA LYS A 139 0.94 -26.24 -6.90
C LYS A 139 0.00 -25.12 -7.32
N ASP A 140 0.18 -23.90 -6.82
CA ASP A 140 -0.66 -22.75 -7.17
C ASP A 140 -0.50 -22.37 -8.65
N THR A 141 0.73 -22.40 -9.17
CA THR A 141 0.98 -22.18 -10.61
C THR A 141 0.23 -23.19 -11.48
N GLN A 142 0.33 -24.48 -11.11
CA GLN A 142 -0.37 -25.54 -11.86
C GLN A 142 -1.89 -25.37 -11.80
N ARG A 143 -2.46 -25.07 -10.61
CA ARG A 143 -3.89 -24.82 -10.42
C ARG A 143 -4.39 -23.63 -11.26
N ALA A 144 -3.64 -22.53 -11.24
CA ALA A 144 -3.98 -21.33 -12.02
C ALA A 144 -4.00 -21.60 -13.53
N VAL A 145 -3.00 -22.33 -14.04
CA VAL A 145 -2.89 -22.70 -15.46
C VAL A 145 -4.06 -23.62 -15.86
N MET A 146 -4.33 -24.67 -15.07
CA MET A 146 -5.42 -25.60 -15.36
C MET A 146 -6.80 -24.93 -15.32
N ALA A 147 -7.05 -24.07 -14.35
CA ALA A 147 -8.30 -23.30 -14.24
C ALA A 147 -8.50 -22.37 -15.44
N ASN A 148 -7.41 -21.74 -15.93
CA ASN A 148 -7.46 -20.89 -17.12
C ASN A 148 -7.83 -21.69 -18.38
N PHE A 149 -7.22 -22.86 -18.59
CA PHE A 149 -7.57 -23.72 -19.73
C PHE A 149 -8.99 -24.26 -19.68
N SER A 150 -9.49 -24.59 -18.48
CA SER A 150 -10.87 -25.07 -18.30
C SER A 150 -11.90 -23.94 -18.20
N LYS A 151 -11.49 -22.66 -18.30
CA LYS A 151 -12.34 -21.48 -18.12
C LYS A 151 -13.09 -21.47 -16.78
N GLN A 152 -12.49 -22.04 -15.74
CA GLN A 152 -13.02 -22.08 -14.38
C GLN A 152 -12.26 -21.10 -13.48
N LYS A 153 -12.86 -20.76 -12.34
CA LYS A 153 -12.17 -19.95 -11.32
C LYS A 153 -11.16 -20.84 -10.58
N ALA A 154 -9.90 -20.40 -10.51
CA ALA A 154 -8.91 -21.09 -9.72
C ALA A 154 -9.24 -20.99 -8.22
N GLU A 155 -9.07 -22.11 -7.51
CA GLU A 155 -9.18 -22.18 -6.04
C GLU A 155 -7.81 -22.47 -5.45
N PHE A 156 -7.45 -21.69 -4.43
CA PHE A 156 -6.16 -21.80 -3.76
C PHE A 156 -6.37 -22.16 -2.29
N PRO A 157 -5.58 -23.07 -1.72
CA PRO A 157 -5.59 -23.32 -0.29
C PRO A 157 -5.07 -22.08 0.45
N LYS A 158 -5.54 -21.91 1.68
CA LYS A 158 -4.95 -20.90 2.58
C LYS A 158 -3.52 -21.34 2.96
N LEU A 159 -2.62 -20.34 3.12
CA LEU A 159 -1.30 -20.57 3.71
C LEU A 159 -1.43 -20.90 5.18
#